data_154ed949981031a14ae8668ea797456d
#
_entry.id   154ed949981031a14ae8668ea797456d
#
_cell.length_a   1.000
_cell.length_b   1.000
_cell.length_c   1.000
_cell.angle_alpha   90.00
_cell.angle_beta   90.00
_cell.angle_gamma   90.00
#
_symmetry.space_group_name_H-M   'P 1'
#
loop_
_entity.id
_entity.type
_entity.pdbx_description
1 polymer ?
#
loop_
_entity_poly.entity_id
_entity_poly.type
_entity_poly.pdbx_seq_one_letter_code
_entity_poly.pdbx_strand_id
1 'polypeptide(L)'
;MASRPPPVSDGVPAMRSRRRVSMNGDLAPFVGYRPRCYRARVSAVSLCSVSYKISDAEPHALNDLSTVESILLDAAREAGLTAVSSAHHRFEPQGLSAVVILSESHIAAHTWPESGTGYVTLTSCRTLTPVQIEAVGEMVRRRLRARQVTSSGTTL
;
A
#
# COMPACT_ATOMS: atom_id res chain seq x y z
N MET A 1 29.45 -49.80 -0.70
CA MET A 1 30.23 -48.55 -0.65
C MET A 1 29.37 -47.42 -1.25
N ALA A 2 28.69 -46.68 -0.40
CA ALA A 2 27.84 -45.59 -0.83
C ALA A 2 28.59 -44.26 -0.64
N SER A 3 28.79 -43.55 -1.73
CA SER A 3 29.52 -42.28 -1.78
C SER A 3 28.68 -41.15 -1.20
N ARG A 4 29.24 -40.43 -0.26
CA ARG A 4 28.67 -39.27 0.41
C ARG A 4 28.69 -38.05 -0.52
N PRO A 5 27.65 -37.25 -0.64
CA PRO A 5 27.70 -35.99 -1.41
C PRO A 5 28.56 -34.94 -0.70
N PRO A 6 29.15 -33.98 -1.45
CA PRO A 6 29.97 -32.92 -0.89
C PRO A 6 29.12 -31.87 -0.15
N PRO A 7 29.72 -31.11 0.78
CA PRO A 7 29.02 -30.07 1.53
C PRO A 7 28.70 -28.88 0.65
N VAL A 8 27.47 -28.39 0.75
CA VAL A 8 27.00 -27.14 0.14
C VAL A 8 27.64 -25.99 0.93
N SER A 9 28.42 -25.17 0.26
CA SER A 9 28.98 -23.95 0.84
C SER A 9 27.91 -22.85 0.88
N ASP A 10 27.51 -22.49 2.09
CA ASP A 10 26.64 -21.32 2.36
C ASP A 10 27.40 -20.02 2.09
N GLY A 11 27.38 -19.59 0.84
CA GLY A 11 27.84 -18.27 0.43
C GLY A 11 26.67 -17.30 0.38
N VAL A 12 26.22 -16.78 1.53
CA VAL A 12 25.37 -15.61 1.56
C VAL A 12 26.25 -14.39 1.26
N PRO A 13 26.04 -13.68 0.13
CA PRO A 13 26.81 -12.46 -0.12
C PRO A 13 26.42 -11.40 0.91
N ALA A 14 27.40 -10.90 1.63
CA ALA A 14 27.26 -9.78 2.55
C ALA A 14 26.68 -8.57 1.81
N MET A 15 25.52 -8.14 2.23
CA MET A 15 24.82 -6.97 1.73
C MET A 15 25.63 -5.71 2.12
N ARG A 16 26.60 -5.36 1.26
CA ARG A 16 27.27 -4.05 1.30
C ARG A 16 26.44 -3.10 0.47
N SER A 17 25.69 -2.22 1.08
CA SER A 17 25.76 -0.77 0.81
C SER A 17 24.75 -0.03 1.69
N ARG A 18 25.29 0.65 2.67
CA ARG A 18 24.60 1.79 3.29
C ARG A 18 24.58 2.91 2.24
N ARG A 19 23.59 2.93 1.37
CA ARG A 19 23.20 4.18 0.71
C ARG A 19 22.29 4.90 1.69
N ARG A 20 22.79 6.01 2.24
CA ARG A 20 21.95 7.01 2.89
C ARG A 20 20.91 7.42 1.85
N VAL A 21 19.65 7.12 2.11
CA VAL A 21 18.57 7.76 1.40
C VAL A 21 18.59 9.22 1.85
N SER A 22 19.02 10.10 0.94
CA SER A 22 18.92 11.53 1.14
C SER A 22 17.43 11.88 1.17
N MET A 23 16.91 12.18 2.34
CA MET A 23 15.58 12.76 2.51
C MET A 23 15.65 14.27 2.30
N ASN A 24 16.16 14.73 1.17
CA ASN A 24 16.09 16.13 0.76
C ASN A 24 15.17 16.25 -0.45
N GLY A 25 13.88 15.98 -0.23
CA GLY A 25 12.81 16.59 -1.00
C GLY A 25 12.20 17.64 -0.09
N ASP A 26 12.33 18.92 -0.45
CA ASP A 26 11.74 20.05 0.24
C ASP A 26 10.20 19.88 0.30
N LEU A 27 9.74 19.21 1.36
CA LEU A 27 8.34 19.26 1.74
C LEU A 27 8.13 20.64 2.38
N ALA A 28 7.51 21.55 1.64
CA ALA A 28 7.02 22.78 2.21
C ALA A 28 6.23 22.46 3.50
N PRO A 29 6.51 23.15 4.61
CA PRO A 29 5.80 22.87 5.85
C PRO A 29 4.31 23.13 5.63
N PHE A 30 3.49 22.08 5.80
CA PHE A 30 2.04 22.19 5.78
C PHE A 30 1.59 22.95 7.02
N VAL A 31 1.60 24.30 6.89
CA VAL A 31 1.18 25.20 7.97
C VAL A 31 -0.34 25.11 8.09
N GLY A 32 -0.82 24.59 9.22
CA GLY A 32 -2.21 24.76 9.64
C GLY A 32 -3.08 23.51 9.74
N TYR A 33 -2.56 22.30 9.49
CA TYR A 33 -3.36 21.09 9.65
C TYR A 33 -3.50 20.71 11.14
N ARG A 34 -4.71 20.85 11.69
CA ARG A 34 -5.10 20.27 12.98
C ARG A 34 -5.89 18.98 12.70
N PRO A 35 -5.34 17.79 12.99
CA PRO A 35 -6.07 16.54 12.77
C PRO A 35 -7.35 16.54 13.60
N ARG A 36 -8.50 16.32 12.95
CA ARG A 36 -9.80 16.22 13.63
C ARG A 36 -9.87 15.10 14.67
N CYS A 37 -9.02 14.08 14.52
CA CYS A 37 -8.95 12.95 15.46
C CYS A 37 -8.33 13.31 16.82
N TYR A 38 -7.56 14.40 16.93
CA TYR A 38 -6.82 14.71 18.15
C TYR A 38 -7.64 15.41 19.25
N ARG A 39 -8.91 15.69 19.03
CA ARG A 39 -9.78 16.39 19.99
C ARG A 39 -10.88 15.55 20.64
N ALA A 40 -11.02 14.28 20.28
CA ALA A 40 -11.92 13.39 21.00
C ALA A 40 -11.21 12.91 22.27
N ARG A 41 -11.88 13.08 23.42
CA ARG A 41 -11.50 12.38 24.68
C ARG A 41 -11.14 10.95 24.31
N VAL A 42 -10.07 10.41 24.91
CA VAL A 42 -9.58 9.05 24.68
C VAL A 42 -10.67 8.03 25.03
N SER A 43 -11.66 7.91 24.21
CA SER A 43 -12.47 6.71 24.04
C SER A 43 -11.67 5.78 23.14
N ALA A 44 -11.73 4.49 23.38
CA ALA A 44 -10.95 3.46 22.68
C ALA A 44 -10.75 3.78 21.19
N VAL A 45 -9.50 3.75 20.73
CA VAL A 45 -9.18 3.93 19.30
C VAL A 45 -9.83 2.77 18.56
N SER A 46 -10.81 3.07 17.70
CA SER A 46 -11.34 2.07 16.78
C SER A 46 -10.33 1.86 15.65
N LEU A 47 -9.97 0.62 15.39
CA LEU A 47 -9.12 0.25 14.27
C LEU A 47 -9.97 -0.44 13.21
N CYS A 48 -10.02 0.13 12.03
CA CYS A 48 -10.60 -0.50 10.83
C CYS A 48 -9.47 -0.81 9.85
N SER A 49 -9.36 -2.07 9.44
CA SER A 49 -8.39 -2.50 8.43
C SER A 49 -9.10 -3.28 7.35
N VAL A 50 -8.90 -2.88 6.09
CA VAL A 50 -9.50 -3.51 4.91
C VAL A 50 -8.38 -3.86 3.92
N SER A 51 -8.41 -5.08 3.41
CA SER A 51 -7.50 -5.57 2.38
C SER A 51 -8.29 -5.85 1.10
N TYR A 52 -7.76 -5.41 -0.04
CA TYR A 52 -8.29 -5.64 -1.38
C TYR A 52 -7.30 -6.51 -2.14
N LYS A 53 -7.66 -7.76 -2.40
CA LYS A 53 -6.88 -8.67 -3.25
C LYS A 53 -7.24 -8.43 -4.70
N ILE A 54 -6.25 -8.20 -5.55
CA ILE A 54 -6.36 -7.92 -6.98
C ILE A 54 -5.92 -9.15 -7.76
N SER A 55 -6.72 -9.57 -8.74
CA SER A 55 -6.42 -10.72 -9.59
C SER A 55 -6.72 -10.38 -11.06
N ASP A 56 -5.88 -10.93 -11.95
CA ASP A 56 -5.99 -10.75 -13.40
C ASP A 56 -6.04 -9.27 -13.80
N ALA A 57 -5.15 -8.46 -13.25
CA ALA A 57 -4.98 -7.05 -13.58
C ALA A 57 -3.99 -6.88 -14.74
N GLU A 58 -4.08 -5.75 -15.42
CA GLU A 58 -3.18 -5.43 -16.52
C GLU A 58 -1.75 -5.20 -15.99
N PRO A 59 -0.73 -5.95 -16.47
CA PRO A 59 0.65 -5.83 -15.98
C PRO A 59 1.21 -4.41 -16.08
N HIS A 60 0.92 -3.71 -17.17
CA HIS A 60 1.39 -2.33 -17.36
C HIS A 60 0.82 -1.38 -16.29
N ALA A 61 -0.48 -1.51 -15.97
CA ALA A 61 -1.11 -0.69 -14.94
C ALA A 61 -0.56 -0.98 -13.53
N LEU A 62 -0.22 -2.24 -13.25
CA LEU A 62 0.42 -2.66 -11.99
C LEU A 62 1.87 -2.16 -11.87
N ASN A 63 2.55 -1.89 -12.98
CA ASN A 63 3.95 -1.42 -12.99
C ASN A 63 4.09 0.09 -13.19
N ASP A 64 2.99 0.80 -13.41
CA ASP A 64 3.00 2.26 -13.53
C ASP A 64 2.80 2.95 -12.18
N LEU A 65 3.88 3.57 -11.69
CA LEU A 65 3.87 4.25 -10.39
C LEU A 65 2.80 5.34 -10.32
N SER A 66 2.63 6.12 -11.39
CA SER A 66 1.68 7.23 -11.39
C SER A 66 0.23 6.74 -11.25
N THR A 67 -0.07 5.61 -11.91
CA THR A 67 -1.37 4.94 -11.78
C THR A 67 -1.57 4.42 -10.37
N VAL A 68 -0.59 3.70 -9.80
CA VAL A 68 -0.70 3.13 -8.46
C VAL A 68 -0.83 4.22 -7.40
N GLU A 69 0.02 5.25 -7.41
CA GLU A 69 -0.09 6.36 -6.45
C GLU A 69 -1.43 7.09 -6.55
N SER A 70 -1.89 7.37 -7.77
CA SER A 70 -3.19 8.03 -7.96
C SER A 70 -4.37 7.19 -7.46
N ILE A 71 -4.28 5.85 -7.57
CA ILE A 71 -5.27 4.94 -6.99
C ILE A 71 -5.30 5.06 -5.46
N LEU A 72 -4.14 5.10 -4.80
CA LEU A 72 -4.08 5.24 -3.34
C LEU A 72 -4.66 6.58 -2.87
N LEU A 73 -4.38 7.66 -3.59
CA LEU A 73 -4.94 8.99 -3.30
C LEU A 73 -6.45 9.04 -3.53
N ASP A 74 -6.94 8.43 -4.60
CA ASP A 74 -8.37 8.34 -4.88
C ASP A 74 -9.09 7.45 -3.84
N ALA A 75 -8.46 6.33 -3.43
CA ALA A 75 -8.99 5.48 -2.37
C ALA A 75 -9.09 6.22 -1.03
N ALA A 76 -8.11 7.03 -0.68
CA ALA A 76 -8.19 7.90 0.50
C ALA A 76 -9.39 8.86 0.41
N ARG A 77 -9.61 9.46 -0.77
CA ARG A 77 -10.72 10.39 -1.02
C ARG A 77 -12.08 9.71 -0.93
N GLU A 78 -12.25 8.54 -1.56
CA GLU A 78 -13.47 7.73 -1.49
C GLU A 78 -13.79 7.28 -0.06
N ALA A 79 -12.76 6.96 0.72
CA ALA A 79 -12.90 6.61 2.13
C ALA A 79 -13.15 7.84 3.05
N GLY A 80 -13.09 9.06 2.51
CA GLY A 80 -13.21 10.30 3.29
C GLY A 80 -12.04 10.55 4.24
N LEU A 81 -10.83 10.09 3.85
CA LEU A 81 -9.59 10.19 4.62
C LEU A 81 -8.66 11.24 4.01
N THR A 82 -7.73 11.74 4.80
CA THR A 82 -6.86 12.86 4.41
C THR A 82 -5.43 12.38 4.16
N ALA A 83 -4.97 12.44 2.91
CA ALA A 83 -3.59 12.14 2.55
C ALA A 83 -2.64 13.23 3.06
N VAL A 84 -1.50 12.81 3.62
CA VAL A 84 -0.47 13.68 4.20
C VAL A 84 0.83 13.61 3.41
N SER A 85 1.29 12.41 3.08
CA SER A 85 2.53 12.18 2.30
C SER A 85 2.49 10.81 1.63
N SER A 86 3.39 10.58 0.68
CA SER A 86 3.56 9.29 0.02
C SER A 86 5.02 8.88 -0.04
N ALA A 87 5.25 7.57 -0.15
CA ALA A 87 6.55 6.97 -0.44
C ALA A 87 6.36 5.72 -1.29
N HIS A 88 7.37 5.36 -2.07
CA HIS A 88 7.32 4.18 -2.91
C HIS A 88 8.68 3.53 -3.09
N HIS A 89 8.65 2.28 -3.57
CA HIS A 89 9.82 1.54 -4.03
C HIS A 89 9.46 0.78 -5.30
N ARG A 90 10.35 0.84 -6.30
CA ARG A 90 10.28 0.03 -7.52
C ARG A 90 11.19 -1.17 -7.37
N PHE A 91 10.69 -2.33 -7.73
CA PHE A 91 11.48 -3.57 -7.79
C PHE A 91 12.04 -3.78 -9.21
N GLU A 92 13.18 -4.43 -9.28
CA GLU A 92 13.77 -4.90 -10.54
C GLU A 92 13.50 -6.40 -10.71
N PRO A 93 13.03 -6.86 -11.87
CA PRO A 93 12.81 -6.08 -13.10
C PRO A 93 11.47 -5.33 -13.14
N GLN A 94 10.53 -5.59 -12.21
CA GLN A 94 9.22 -4.95 -12.15
C GLN A 94 8.55 -5.15 -10.79
N GLY A 95 7.45 -4.43 -10.57
CA GLY A 95 6.70 -4.43 -9.33
C GLY A 95 6.89 -3.16 -8.50
N LEU A 96 5.91 -2.86 -7.68
CA LEU A 96 5.85 -1.64 -6.88
C LEU A 96 5.41 -1.95 -5.46
N SER A 97 6.00 -1.23 -4.51
CA SER A 97 5.42 -0.99 -3.19
C SER A 97 5.21 0.51 -3.04
N ALA A 98 3.99 0.93 -2.77
CA ALA A 98 3.67 2.33 -2.55
C ALA A 98 2.82 2.48 -1.28
N VAL A 99 3.02 3.59 -0.56
CA VAL A 99 2.27 3.91 0.64
C VAL A 99 1.87 5.39 0.63
N VAL A 100 0.65 5.66 1.04
CA VAL A 100 0.17 7.00 1.36
C VAL A 100 -0.10 7.05 2.85
N ILE A 101 0.59 7.95 3.53
CA ILE A 101 0.35 8.26 4.93
C ILE A 101 -0.88 9.16 5.00
N LEU A 102 -1.81 8.77 5.84
CA LEU A 102 -3.04 9.50 6.11
C LEU A 102 -2.96 10.13 7.50
N SER A 103 -3.72 11.19 7.73
CA SER A 103 -3.88 11.74 9.09
C SER A 103 -4.53 10.74 10.05
N GLU A 104 -5.28 9.80 9.49
CA GLU A 104 -6.01 8.76 10.20
C GLU A 104 -5.33 7.38 10.18
N SER A 105 -4.21 7.18 9.50
CA SER A 105 -3.33 6.01 9.44
C SER A 105 -2.58 5.89 8.10
N HIS A 106 -2.90 4.89 7.25
CA HIS A 106 -2.20 4.70 5.97
C HIS A 106 -3.01 3.86 4.97
N ILE A 107 -2.60 3.98 3.70
CA ILE A 107 -3.03 3.11 2.61
C ILE A 107 -1.76 2.63 1.88
N ALA A 108 -1.67 1.35 1.55
CA ALA A 108 -0.51 0.80 0.87
C ALA A 108 -0.91 -0.15 -0.26
N ALA A 109 -0.09 -0.20 -1.31
CA ALA A 109 -0.23 -1.15 -2.41
C ALA A 109 1.07 -1.91 -2.64
N HIS A 110 0.94 -3.17 -3.02
CA HIS A 110 2.02 -4.02 -3.49
C HIS A 110 1.57 -4.74 -4.76
N THR A 111 2.42 -4.75 -5.78
CA THR A 111 2.05 -5.26 -7.11
C THR A 111 3.05 -6.27 -7.62
N TRP A 112 2.54 -7.28 -8.34
CA TRP A 112 3.28 -8.32 -9.05
C TRP A 112 2.80 -8.35 -10.50
N PRO A 113 3.34 -7.49 -11.38
CA PRO A 113 2.92 -7.40 -12.79
C PRO A 113 3.03 -8.72 -13.55
N GLU A 114 4.06 -9.53 -13.23
CA GLU A 114 4.32 -10.83 -13.86
C GLU A 114 3.22 -11.86 -13.65
N SER A 115 2.47 -11.71 -12.58
CA SER A 115 1.33 -12.60 -12.26
C SER A 115 -0.02 -11.92 -12.43
N GLY A 116 -0.05 -10.64 -12.83
CA GLY A 116 -1.28 -9.86 -12.91
C GLY A 116 -1.95 -9.67 -11.54
N THR A 117 -1.18 -9.73 -10.45
CA THR A 117 -1.74 -9.70 -9.08
C THR A 117 -1.21 -8.52 -8.28
N GLY A 118 -1.93 -8.21 -7.21
CA GLY A 118 -1.55 -7.19 -6.24
C GLY A 118 -2.47 -7.20 -5.03
N TYR A 119 -2.17 -6.35 -4.09
CA TYR A 119 -3.13 -6.02 -3.04
C TYR A 119 -3.00 -4.55 -2.62
N VAL A 120 -4.11 -4.01 -2.13
CA VAL A 120 -4.18 -2.72 -1.46
C VAL A 120 -4.67 -2.96 -0.04
N THR A 121 -4.00 -2.36 0.94
CA THR A 121 -4.45 -2.35 2.34
C THR A 121 -4.78 -0.92 2.74
N LEU A 122 -5.91 -0.74 3.42
CA LEU A 122 -6.34 0.52 4.00
C LEU A 122 -6.54 0.30 5.50
N THR A 123 -5.81 1.04 6.30
CA THR A 123 -5.97 1.05 7.76
C THR A 123 -6.38 2.45 8.21
N SER A 124 -7.34 2.53 9.11
CA SER A 124 -7.88 3.80 9.61
C SER A 124 -8.31 3.70 11.07
N CYS A 125 -8.15 4.80 11.81
CA CYS A 125 -8.75 4.96 13.14
C CYS A 125 -10.25 5.35 13.07
N ARG A 126 -10.83 5.35 11.87
CA ARG A 126 -12.25 5.59 11.60
C ARG A 126 -12.86 4.37 10.95
N THR A 127 -14.05 3.98 11.39
CA THR A 127 -14.81 2.91 10.75
C THR A 127 -15.23 3.32 9.34
N LEU A 128 -15.00 2.43 8.37
CA LEU A 128 -15.47 2.57 7.00
C LEU A 128 -16.83 1.90 6.86
N THR A 129 -17.72 2.52 6.12
CA THR A 129 -19.02 1.92 5.76
C THR A 129 -18.84 0.86 4.68
N PRO A 130 -19.72 -0.15 4.59
CA PRO A 130 -19.69 -1.13 3.50
C PRO A 130 -19.69 -0.47 2.10
N VAL A 131 -20.44 0.62 1.94
CA VAL A 131 -20.51 1.38 0.67
C VAL A 131 -19.14 1.98 0.31
N GLN A 132 -18.41 2.54 1.28
CA GLN A 132 -17.07 3.06 1.03
C GLN A 132 -16.08 1.95 0.68
N ILE A 133 -16.16 0.80 1.37
CA ILE A 133 -15.32 -0.36 1.08
C ILE A 133 -15.56 -0.86 -0.35
N GLU A 134 -16.82 -0.98 -0.75
CA GLU A 134 -17.18 -1.41 -2.10
C GLU A 134 -16.75 -0.39 -3.16
N ALA A 135 -16.97 0.89 -2.93
CA ALA A 135 -16.57 1.97 -3.85
C ALA A 135 -15.05 1.98 -4.10
N VAL A 136 -14.25 1.83 -3.04
CA VAL A 136 -12.79 1.71 -3.17
C VAL A 136 -12.41 0.47 -3.99
N GLY A 137 -13.01 -0.69 -3.70
CA GLY A 137 -12.73 -1.94 -4.42
C GLY A 137 -13.06 -1.83 -5.92
N GLU A 138 -14.20 -1.26 -6.26
CA GLU A 138 -14.61 -1.07 -7.67
C GLU A 138 -13.73 -0.03 -8.39
N MET A 139 -13.32 1.03 -7.71
CA MET A 139 -12.40 2.01 -8.27
C MET A 139 -11.04 1.38 -8.56
N VAL A 140 -10.48 0.59 -7.63
CA VAL A 140 -9.24 -0.17 -7.81
C VAL A 140 -9.38 -1.13 -9.00
N ARG A 141 -10.48 -1.89 -9.08
CA ARG A 141 -10.75 -2.84 -10.17
C ARG A 141 -10.72 -2.15 -11.55
N ARG A 142 -11.43 -1.05 -11.69
CA ARG A 142 -11.49 -0.31 -12.96
C ARG A 142 -10.15 0.28 -13.36
N ARG A 143 -9.45 0.90 -12.41
CA ARG A 143 -8.20 1.61 -12.67
C ARG A 143 -7.06 0.68 -13.05
N LEU A 144 -7.00 -0.51 -12.44
CA LEU A 144 -6.01 -1.55 -12.75
C LEU A 144 -6.48 -2.50 -13.87
N ARG A 145 -7.69 -2.28 -14.42
CA ARG A 145 -8.32 -3.18 -15.40
C ARG A 145 -8.31 -4.63 -14.93
N ALA A 146 -8.49 -4.82 -13.62
CA ALA A 146 -8.51 -6.13 -13.01
C ALA A 146 -9.82 -6.86 -13.32
N ARG A 147 -9.74 -8.16 -13.53
CA ARG A 147 -10.94 -9.00 -13.66
C ARG A 147 -11.67 -9.10 -12.33
N GLN A 148 -10.93 -9.20 -11.25
CA GLN A 148 -11.51 -9.36 -9.92
C GLN A 148 -10.73 -8.56 -8.86
N VAL A 149 -11.49 -7.93 -7.96
CA VAL A 149 -11.01 -7.39 -6.69
C VAL A 149 -11.92 -7.90 -5.59
N THR A 150 -11.36 -8.54 -4.58
CA THR A 150 -12.09 -9.02 -3.40
C THR A 150 -11.62 -8.28 -2.17
N SER A 151 -12.53 -7.87 -1.31
CA SER A 151 -12.22 -7.19 -0.06
C SER A 151 -12.47 -8.09 1.14
N SER A 152 -11.64 -7.91 2.17
CA SER A 152 -11.82 -8.49 3.50
C SER A 152 -11.37 -7.47 4.53
N GLY A 153 -12.09 -7.35 5.62
CA GLY A 153 -11.77 -6.35 6.64
C GLY A 153 -12.11 -6.80 8.04
N THR A 154 -11.52 -6.11 9.02
CA THR A 154 -11.80 -6.25 10.44
C THR A 154 -11.91 -4.88 11.09
N THR A 155 -12.73 -4.81 12.14
CA THR A 155 -12.84 -3.64 13.02
C THR A 155 -12.60 -4.11 14.46
N LEU A 156 -11.71 -3.41 15.18
CA LEU A 156 -11.35 -3.68 16.58
C LEU A 156 -11.69 -2.48 17.45
#